data_422ca0f2c867f9e0eda38ccff55af75c
#
_entry.id   422ca0f2c867f9e0eda38ccff55af75c
#
_cell.length_a   1.000
_cell.length_b   1.000
_cell.length_c   1.000
_cell.angle_alpha   90.00
_cell.angle_beta   90.00
_cell.angle_gamma   90.00
#
_symmetry.space_group_name_H-M   'P 1'
#
loop_
_entity.id
_entity.type
_entity.pdbx_description
1 polymer ?
#
loop_
_entity_poly.entity_id
_entity_poly.type
_entity_poly.pdbx_seq_one_letter_code
_entity_poly.pdbx_strand_id
1 'polypeptide(L)'
;MKELHVIEAQLARVMSFFPRVDTKVAGLFTVNSAILTISALNVEAGDLARWYITVPGAFLILGLITSFGYLYRCNFPDLKGGEGSLVFFGAIRKRTESKYKAEFEAVSDADYRADMLGQIWRNAHILDDKYKAVAMAIRVTLATLVPFTIFLVMTAIEHTRLPVMHG
;
A
#
# COMPACT_ATOMS: atom_id res chain seq x y z
N MET A 1 13.81 35.66 -4.22
CA MET A 1 12.73 34.63 -4.28
C MET A 1 13.18 33.56 -5.27
N LYS A 2 12.88 32.28 -5.01
CA LYS A 2 13.16 31.22 -6.02
C LYS A 2 12.24 31.42 -7.21
N GLU A 3 12.76 31.17 -8.40
CA GLU A 3 11.99 31.28 -9.64
C GLU A 3 10.88 30.21 -9.69
N LEU A 4 9.78 30.50 -10.36
CA LEU A 4 8.61 29.63 -10.42
C LEU A 4 8.95 28.23 -10.93
N HIS A 5 9.76 28.15 -12.00
CA HIS A 5 10.17 26.85 -12.57
C HIS A 5 10.93 25.94 -11.60
N VAL A 6 11.65 26.51 -10.60
CA VAL A 6 12.34 25.72 -9.57
C VAL A 6 11.32 25.06 -8.63
N ILE A 7 10.21 25.75 -8.33
CA ILE A 7 9.14 25.23 -7.50
C ILE A 7 8.37 24.15 -8.26
N GLU A 8 8.07 24.38 -9.53
CA GLU A 8 7.45 23.38 -10.41
C GLU A 8 8.30 22.11 -10.53
N ALA A 9 9.58 22.26 -10.76
CA ALA A 9 10.51 21.12 -10.80
C ALA A 9 10.56 20.38 -9.47
N GLN A 10 10.48 21.07 -8.34
CA GLN A 10 10.45 20.45 -7.02
C GLN A 10 9.14 19.69 -6.78
N LEU A 11 7.99 20.25 -7.19
CA LEU A 11 6.70 19.56 -7.13
C LEU A 11 6.73 18.29 -7.99
N ALA A 12 7.19 18.38 -9.23
CA ALA A 12 7.34 17.24 -10.13
C ALA A 12 8.25 16.17 -9.55
N ARG A 13 9.36 16.56 -8.89
CA ARG A 13 10.27 15.64 -8.19
C ARG A 13 9.55 14.89 -7.07
N VAL A 14 8.82 15.58 -6.20
CA VAL A 14 8.04 14.93 -5.13
C VAL A 14 7.02 13.96 -5.72
N MET A 15 6.28 14.40 -6.74
CA MET A 15 5.28 13.56 -7.40
C MET A 15 5.89 12.30 -8.06
N SER A 16 7.14 12.36 -8.52
CA SER A 16 7.83 11.21 -9.15
C SER A 16 8.13 10.06 -8.18
N PHE A 17 8.04 10.26 -6.88
CA PHE A 17 8.23 9.19 -5.89
C PHE A 17 6.99 8.33 -5.68
N PHE A 18 5.78 8.83 -5.99
CA PHE A 18 4.54 8.06 -5.82
C PHE A 18 4.54 6.76 -6.62
N PRO A 19 4.83 6.74 -7.93
CA PRO A 19 4.87 5.49 -8.69
C PRO A 19 5.86 4.46 -8.11
N ARG A 20 6.98 4.91 -7.52
CA ARG A 20 7.96 4.01 -6.90
C ARG A 20 7.40 3.30 -5.67
N VAL A 21 6.59 3.98 -4.87
CA VAL A 21 5.90 3.37 -3.73
C VAL A 21 4.82 2.43 -4.22
N ASP A 22 4.02 2.85 -5.19
CA ASP A 22 2.91 2.07 -5.73
C ASP A 22 3.41 0.77 -6.38
N THR A 23 4.56 0.79 -7.05
CA THR A 23 5.22 -0.44 -7.55
C THR A 23 5.58 -1.41 -6.42
N LYS A 24 6.09 -0.91 -5.28
CA LYS A 24 6.39 -1.75 -4.12
C LYS A 24 5.12 -2.35 -3.51
N VAL A 25 4.05 -1.56 -3.44
CA VAL A 25 2.73 -2.02 -2.96
C VAL A 25 2.22 -3.16 -3.85
N ALA A 26 2.26 -2.99 -5.17
CA ALA A 26 1.84 -4.01 -6.13
C ALA A 26 2.65 -5.30 -5.98
N GLY A 27 3.99 -5.19 -5.85
CA GLY A 27 4.86 -6.34 -5.64
C GLY A 27 4.53 -7.10 -4.34
N LEU A 28 4.35 -6.38 -3.24
CA LEU A 28 3.98 -7.00 -1.94
C LEU A 28 2.59 -7.62 -1.99
N PHE A 29 1.63 -6.98 -2.66
CA PHE A 29 0.30 -7.53 -2.85
C PHE A 29 0.38 -8.87 -3.58
N THR A 30 1.17 -8.95 -4.65
CA THR A 30 1.39 -10.20 -5.42
C THR A 30 2.03 -11.29 -4.54
N VAL A 31 3.06 -10.96 -3.77
CA VAL A 31 3.73 -11.92 -2.86
C VAL A 31 2.75 -12.45 -1.81
N ASN A 32 2.01 -11.57 -1.14
CA ASN A 32 1.04 -11.97 -0.12
C ASN A 32 -0.10 -12.82 -0.71
N SER A 33 -0.56 -12.49 -1.93
CA SER A 33 -1.56 -13.27 -2.64
C SER A 33 -1.04 -14.66 -3.01
N ALA A 34 0.23 -14.77 -3.43
CA ALA A 34 0.87 -16.06 -3.71
C ALA A 34 0.98 -16.92 -2.43
N ILE A 35 1.42 -16.33 -1.31
CA ILE A 35 1.48 -17.02 -0.01
C ILE A 35 0.09 -17.55 0.38
N LEU A 36 -0.95 -16.71 0.26
CA LEU A 36 -2.33 -17.12 0.57
C LEU A 36 -2.80 -18.26 -0.34
N THR A 37 -2.57 -18.14 -1.65
CA THR A 37 -2.97 -19.17 -2.62
C THR A 37 -2.25 -20.50 -2.36
N ILE A 38 -0.93 -20.48 -2.16
CA ILE A 38 -0.17 -21.70 -1.85
C ILE A 38 -0.70 -22.33 -0.56
N SER A 39 -0.98 -21.54 0.46
CA SER A 39 -1.51 -22.06 1.73
C SER A 39 -2.90 -22.68 1.55
N ALA A 40 -3.77 -22.04 0.77
CA ALA A 40 -5.10 -22.57 0.50
C ALA A 40 -5.09 -23.88 -0.30
N LEU A 41 -4.12 -24.06 -1.20
CA LEU A 41 -3.95 -25.29 -1.96
C LEU A 41 -3.36 -26.45 -1.15
N ASN A 42 -2.72 -26.15 -0.02
CA ASN A 42 -2.07 -27.15 0.85
C ASN A 42 -2.85 -27.47 2.12
N VAL A 43 -4.04 -26.92 2.33
CA VAL A 43 -4.86 -27.21 3.50
C VAL A 43 -5.97 -28.20 3.15
N GLU A 44 -6.17 -29.20 3.99
CA GLU A 44 -7.30 -30.13 3.94
C GLU A 44 -8.23 -29.95 5.14
N ALA A 45 -9.48 -30.40 5.03
CA ALA A 45 -10.46 -30.25 6.12
C ALA A 45 -10.02 -30.95 7.41
N GLY A 46 -9.30 -32.08 7.30
CA GLY A 46 -8.76 -32.84 8.42
C GLY A 46 -7.65 -32.10 9.18
N ASP A 47 -6.96 -31.16 8.53
CA ASP A 47 -5.87 -30.41 9.14
C ASP A 47 -6.35 -29.46 10.24
N LEU A 48 -7.61 -28.99 10.14
CA LEU A 48 -8.22 -28.10 11.12
C LEU A 48 -8.35 -28.72 12.51
N ALA A 49 -8.35 -30.04 12.61
CA ALA A 49 -8.37 -30.75 13.89
C ALA A 49 -6.96 -30.88 14.53
N ARG A 50 -5.90 -30.49 13.81
CA ARG A 50 -4.50 -30.69 14.21
C ARG A 50 -3.88 -29.37 14.64
N TRP A 51 -3.69 -29.19 15.93
CA TRP A 51 -3.19 -27.93 16.49
C TRP A 51 -1.83 -27.49 15.93
N TYR A 52 -0.93 -28.44 15.60
CA TYR A 52 0.39 -28.15 15.04
C TYR A 52 0.35 -27.64 13.59
N ILE A 53 -0.78 -27.78 12.88
CA ILE A 53 -1.05 -27.15 11.58
C ILE A 53 -1.89 -25.89 11.77
N THR A 54 -2.93 -25.95 12.60
CA THR A 54 -3.90 -24.86 12.79
C THR A 54 -3.24 -23.64 13.44
N VAL A 55 -2.34 -23.81 14.41
CA VAL A 55 -1.68 -22.70 15.09
C VAL A 55 -0.78 -21.91 14.12
N PRO A 56 0.17 -22.52 13.38
CA PRO A 56 0.93 -21.78 12.36
C PRO A 56 0.03 -21.17 11.28
N GLY A 57 -1.01 -21.88 10.85
CA GLY A 57 -2.01 -21.37 9.89
C GLY A 57 -2.72 -20.11 10.39
N ALA A 58 -3.11 -20.07 11.66
CA ALA A 58 -3.75 -18.90 12.26
C ALA A 58 -2.79 -17.70 12.31
N PHE A 59 -1.52 -17.89 12.71
CA PHE A 59 -0.51 -16.84 12.68
C PHE A 59 -0.21 -16.35 11.26
N LEU A 60 -0.18 -17.25 10.28
CA LEU A 60 -0.03 -16.92 8.87
C LEU A 60 -1.17 -16.02 8.40
N ILE A 61 -2.42 -16.41 8.64
CA ILE A 61 -3.60 -15.63 8.23
C ILE A 61 -3.62 -14.26 8.91
N LEU A 62 -3.34 -14.21 10.22
CA LEU A 62 -3.24 -12.94 10.96
C LEU A 62 -2.16 -12.02 10.38
N GLY A 63 -1.00 -12.56 10.05
CA GLY A 63 0.08 -11.83 9.40
C GLY A 63 -0.32 -11.29 8.03
N LEU A 64 -0.96 -12.10 7.20
CA LEU A 64 -1.46 -11.67 5.88
C LEU A 64 -2.52 -10.58 6.01
N ILE A 65 -3.51 -10.72 6.89
CA ILE A 65 -4.53 -9.69 7.16
C ILE A 65 -3.87 -8.39 7.57
N THR A 66 -2.90 -8.45 8.48
CA THR A 66 -2.18 -7.27 8.95
C THR A 66 -1.38 -6.61 7.83
N SER A 67 -0.67 -7.40 7.00
CA SER A 67 0.08 -6.89 5.85
C SER A 67 -0.84 -6.24 4.82
N PHE A 68 -1.94 -6.90 4.44
CA PHE A 68 -2.94 -6.32 3.53
C PHE A 68 -3.57 -5.05 4.10
N GLY A 69 -3.77 -4.96 5.40
CA GLY A 69 -4.24 -3.74 6.07
C GLY A 69 -3.29 -2.55 5.88
N TYR A 70 -1.97 -2.76 5.99
CA TYR A 70 -0.98 -1.73 5.70
C TYR A 70 -0.93 -1.37 4.20
N LEU A 71 -1.03 -2.34 3.30
CA LEU A 71 -1.10 -2.10 1.85
C LEU A 71 -2.36 -1.30 1.47
N TYR A 72 -3.50 -1.61 2.10
CA TYR A 72 -4.72 -0.84 1.92
C TYR A 72 -4.54 0.63 2.35
N ARG A 73 -3.99 0.88 3.54
CA ARG A 73 -3.70 2.25 4.01
C ARG A 73 -2.75 3.00 3.07
N CYS A 74 -1.80 2.30 2.47
CA CYS A 74 -0.90 2.89 1.50
C CYS A 74 -1.61 3.31 0.22
N ASN A 75 -2.57 2.52 -0.28
CA ASN A 75 -3.30 2.82 -1.51
C ASN A 75 -4.37 3.92 -1.34
N PHE A 76 -4.92 4.06 -0.13
CA PHE A 76 -5.97 5.04 0.17
C PHE A 76 -5.48 6.05 1.22
N PRO A 77 -4.52 6.93 0.86
CA PRO A 77 -4.06 7.98 1.76
C PRO A 77 -5.18 9.01 2.00
N ASP A 78 -5.12 9.70 3.13
CA ASP A 78 -6.01 10.82 3.39
C ASP A 78 -5.64 12.00 2.47
N LEU A 79 -6.54 12.32 1.55
CA LEU A 79 -6.38 13.41 0.59
C LEU A 79 -7.01 14.73 1.08
N LYS A 80 -7.29 14.86 2.38
CA LYS A 80 -7.84 16.10 2.93
C LYS A 80 -6.87 17.25 2.79
N GLY A 81 -7.42 18.43 2.51
CA GLY A 81 -6.67 19.68 2.34
C GLY A 81 -6.60 20.14 0.89
N GLY A 82 -5.93 21.28 0.68
CA GLY A 82 -5.86 21.91 -0.64
C GLY A 82 -7.14 22.61 -1.09
N GLU A 83 -8.03 22.95 -0.13
CA GLU A 83 -9.21 23.77 -0.46
C GLU A 83 -8.78 25.08 -1.11
N GLY A 84 -9.46 25.45 -2.18
CA GLY A 84 -9.10 26.64 -2.96
C GLY A 84 -7.88 26.49 -3.89
N SER A 85 -7.09 25.42 -3.81
CA SER A 85 -5.92 25.22 -4.65
C SER A 85 -6.27 25.20 -6.15
N LEU A 86 -5.43 25.84 -6.96
CA LEU A 86 -5.47 25.80 -8.42
C LEU A 86 -4.63 24.66 -9.01
N VAL A 87 -3.84 23.98 -8.16
CA VAL A 87 -2.92 22.90 -8.54
C VAL A 87 -3.45 21.53 -8.11
N PHE A 88 -4.19 21.46 -6.99
CA PHE A 88 -4.71 20.20 -6.47
C PHE A 88 -5.92 19.71 -7.24
N PHE A 89 -5.82 18.53 -7.86
CA PHE A 89 -6.89 17.96 -8.71
C PHE A 89 -8.25 17.87 -8.00
N GLY A 90 -8.29 17.55 -6.70
CA GLY A 90 -9.53 17.49 -5.93
C GLY A 90 -10.22 18.83 -5.74
N ALA A 91 -9.45 19.93 -5.71
CA ALA A 91 -9.98 21.29 -5.67
C ALA A 91 -10.39 21.78 -7.08
N ILE A 92 -9.60 21.42 -8.11
CA ILE A 92 -9.91 21.71 -9.51
C ILE A 92 -11.26 21.09 -9.90
N ARG A 93 -11.47 19.81 -9.59
CA ARG A 93 -12.71 19.07 -9.88
C ARG A 93 -13.98 19.71 -9.31
N LYS A 94 -13.88 20.46 -8.21
CA LYS A 94 -15.03 21.12 -7.56
C LYS A 94 -15.47 22.40 -8.30
N ARG A 95 -14.72 22.86 -9.31
CA ARG A 95 -14.99 24.06 -10.10
C ARG A 95 -15.62 23.70 -11.43
N THR A 96 -16.32 24.66 -12.03
CA THR A 96 -16.65 24.59 -13.45
C THR A 96 -15.41 24.99 -14.26
N GLU A 97 -15.33 24.56 -15.52
CA GLU A 97 -14.20 24.90 -16.41
C GLU A 97 -14.00 26.41 -16.54
N SER A 98 -15.09 27.15 -16.74
CA SER A 98 -15.05 28.62 -16.88
C SER A 98 -14.53 29.29 -15.60
N LYS A 99 -14.99 28.82 -14.43
CA LYS A 99 -14.55 29.36 -13.14
C LYS A 99 -13.06 29.06 -12.90
N TYR A 100 -12.61 27.86 -13.22
CA TYR A 100 -11.20 27.50 -13.06
C TYR A 100 -10.29 28.36 -13.94
N LYS A 101 -10.65 28.54 -15.22
CA LYS A 101 -9.91 29.42 -16.15
C LYS A 101 -9.82 30.86 -15.64
N ALA A 102 -10.95 31.44 -15.24
CA ALA A 102 -10.98 32.80 -14.73
C ALA A 102 -10.14 32.97 -13.45
N GLU A 103 -10.21 32.05 -12.51
CA GLU A 103 -9.39 32.07 -11.28
C GLU A 103 -7.90 31.89 -11.59
N PHE A 104 -7.56 31.03 -12.56
CA PHE A 104 -6.17 30.78 -12.95
C PHE A 104 -5.54 31.97 -13.66
N GLU A 105 -6.30 32.69 -14.48
CA GLU A 105 -5.84 33.91 -15.15
C GLU A 105 -5.73 35.11 -14.19
N ALA A 106 -6.55 35.15 -13.14
CA ALA A 106 -6.58 36.24 -12.18
C ALA A 106 -5.60 36.07 -11.01
N VAL A 107 -5.05 34.87 -10.79
CA VAL A 107 -4.16 34.61 -9.66
C VAL A 107 -2.83 35.34 -9.80
N SER A 108 -2.34 35.94 -8.71
CA SER A 108 -1.01 36.52 -8.70
C SER A 108 0.09 35.45 -8.69
N ASP A 109 1.28 35.75 -9.24
CA ASP A 109 2.45 34.89 -9.17
C ASP A 109 2.81 34.52 -7.74
N ALA A 110 2.58 35.41 -6.79
CA ALA A 110 2.86 35.17 -5.37
C ALA A 110 1.91 34.12 -4.79
N ASP A 111 0.61 34.23 -5.08
CA ASP A 111 -0.41 33.31 -4.57
C ASP A 111 -0.30 31.94 -5.24
N TYR A 112 -0.05 31.89 -6.55
CA TYR A 112 0.19 30.64 -7.26
C TYR A 112 1.41 29.90 -6.72
N ARG A 113 2.48 30.62 -6.44
CA ARG A 113 3.69 30.07 -5.80
C ARG A 113 3.41 29.55 -4.41
N ALA A 114 2.64 30.28 -3.61
CA ALA A 114 2.25 29.83 -2.27
C ALA A 114 1.42 28.54 -2.31
N ASP A 115 0.50 28.43 -3.26
CA ASP A 115 -0.29 27.22 -3.48
C ASP A 115 0.62 26.02 -3.84
N MET A 116 1.54 26.20 -4.79
CA MET A 116 2.48 25.13 -5.18
C MET A 116 3.36 24.66 -4.01
N LEU A 117 3.89 25.59 -3.22
CA LEU A 117 4.65 25.22 -2.02
C LEU A 117 3.80 24.45 -1.01
N GLY A 118 2.53 24.85 -0.86
CA GLY A 118 1.57 24.12 -0.05
C GLY A 118 1.31 22.70 -0.59
N GLN A 119 1.26 22.51 -1.92
CA GLN A 119 1.14 21.18 -2.52
C GLN A 119 2.40 20.33 -2.33
N ILE A 120 3.59 20.90 -2.48
CA ILE A 120 4.85 20.20 -2.20
C ILE A 120 4.85 19.66 -0.78
N TRP A 121 4.53 20.50 0.19
CA TRP A 121 4.50 20.13 1.60
C TRP A 121 3.50 19.00 1.89
N ARG A 122 2.27 19.13 1.40
CA ARG A 122 1.23 18.09 1.58
C ARG A 122 1.60 16.77 0.92
N ASN A 123 2.05 16.80 -0.34
CA ASN A 123 2.45 15.59 -1.04
C ASN A 123 3.66 14.91 -0.38
N ALA A 124 4.58 15.68 0.21
CA ALA A 124 5.69 15.11 0.97
C ALA A 124 5.21 14.35 2.22
N HIS A 125 4.21 14.87 2.96
CA HIS A 125 3.61 14.18 4.10
C HIS A 125 2.87 12.91 3.67
N ILE A 126 2.03 12.99 2.63
CA ILE A 126 1.33 11.81 2.10
C ILE A 126 2.34 10.74 1.67
N LEU A 127 3.42 11.15 1.02
CA LEU A 127 4.46 10.24 0.56
C LEU A 127 5.18 9.57 1.74
N ASP A 128 5.53 10.32 2.78
CA ASP A 128 6.16 9.79 4.01
C ASP A 128 5.27 8.73 4.68
N ASP A 129 3.98 9.01 4.81
CA ASP A 129 3.02 8.07 5.38
C ASP A 129 2.86 6.80 4.51
N LYS A 130 2.86 6.94 3.18
CA LYS A 130 2.90 5.80 2.26
C LYS A 130 4.16 4.95 2.46
N TYR A 131 5.34 5.57 2.56
CA TYR A 131 6.60 4.86 2.79
C TYR A 131 6.61 4.12 4.14
N LYS A 132 6.10 4.73 5.20
CA LYS A 132 5.95 4.09 6.52
C LYS A 132 5.02 2.87 6.44
N ALA A 133 3.87 3.01 5.78
CA ALA A 133 2.92 1.91 5.60
C ALA A 133 3.53 0.75 4.82
N VAL A 134 4.23 1.01 3.72
CA VAL A 134 4.95 -0.01 2.95
C VAL A 134 6.04 -0.68 3.78
N ALA A 135 6.83 0.10 4.54
CA ALA A 135 7.87 -0.47 5.39
C ALA A 135 7.29 -1.41 6.45
N MET A 136 6.14 -1.08 7.03
CA MET A 136 5.43 -1.97 7.97
C MET A 136 4.89 -3.21 7.25
N ALA A 137 4.28 -3.07 6.07
CA ALA A 137 3.83 -4.21 5.28
C ALA A 137 4.98 -5.18 4.98
N ILE A 138 6.15 -4.68 4.56
CA ILE A 138 7.35 -5.49 4.31
C ILE A 138 7.75 -6.28 5.56
N ARG A 139 7.85 -5.60 6.71
CA ARG A 139 8.25 -6.25 7.98
C ARG A 139 7.28 -7.35 8.38
N VAL A 140 5.98 -7.09 8.27
CA VAL A 140 4.93 -8.06 8.59
C VAL A 140 4.97 -9.23 7.61
N THR A 141 5.10 -8.98 6.30
CA THR A 141 5.23 -10.04 5.30
C THR A 141 6.45 -10.93 5.59
N LEU A 142 7.61 -10.34 5.88
CA LEU A 142 8.81 -11.11 6.23
C LEU A 142 8.61 -11.96 7.50
N ALA A 143 7.98 -11.40 8.53
CA ALA A 143 7.66 -12.16 9.76
C ALA A 143 6.67 -13.30 9.47
N THR A 144 5.74 -13.10 8.54
CA THR A 144 4.74 -14.11 8.14
C THR A 144 5.35 -15.30 7.40
N LEU A 145 6.54 -15.15 6.81
CA LEU A 145 7.23 -16.28 6.17
C LEU A 145 7.59 -17.40 7.17
N VAL A 146 7.80 -17.08 8.45
CA VAL A 146 8.09 -18.08 9.46
C VAL A 146 6.91 -19.03 9.68
N PRO A 147 5.72 -18.56 10.09
CA PRO A 147 4.56 -19.43 10.24
C PRO A 147 4.12 -20.05 8.90
N PHE A 148 4.33 -19.39 7.76
CA PHE A 148 4.09 -19.96 6.44
C PHE A 148 4.95 -21.20 6.17
N THR A 149 6.26 -21.12 6.44
CA THR A 149 7.18 -22.25 6.26
C THR A 149 6.81 -23.40 7.19
N ILE A 150 6.52 -23.11 8.47
CA ILE A 150 6.11 -24.14 9.43
C ILE A 150 4.81 -24.81 8.96
N PHE A 151 3.82 -24.01 8.54
CA PHE A 151 2.55 -24.52 8.02
C PHE A 151 2.77 -25.48 6.84
N LEU A 152 3.57 -25.09 5.84
CA LEU A 152 3.84 -25.92 4.65
C LEU A 152 4.59 -27.22 5.03
N VAL A 153 5.55 -27.15 5.93
CA VAL A 153 6.29 -28.35 6.37
C VAL A 153 5.35 -29.31 7.10
N MET A 154 4.51 -28.81 7.99
CA MET A 154 3.59 -29.65 8.76
C MET A 154 2.51 -30.28 7.89
N THR A 155 1.92 -29.53 6.94
CA THR A 155 0.96 -30.10 5.98
C THR A 155 1.63 -31.13 5.07
N ALA A 156 2.83 -30.86 4.55
CA ALA A 156 3.57 -31.81 3.72
C ALA A 156 3.88 -33.11 4.45
N ILE A 157 4.32 -33.07 5.72
CA ILE A 157 4.58 -34.26 6.54
C ILE A 157 3.28 -35.05 6.75
N GLU A 158 2.18 -34.37 6.99
CA GLU A 158 0.90 -35.02 7.25
C GLU A 158 0.34 -35.71 6.02
N HIS A 159 0.37 -35.06 4.86
CA HIS A 159 -0.15 -35.58 3.60
C HIS A 159 0.75 -36.69 3.00
N THR A 160 2.03 -36.78 3.39
CA THR A 160 2.92 -37.86 3.00
C THR A 160 2.85 -39.08 3.92
N ARG A 161 2.19 -38.96 5.07
CA ARG A 161 1.85 -40.14 5.90
C ARG A 161 0.77 -40.93 5.14
N LEU A 162 1.25 -41.86 4.32
CA LEU A 162 0.51 -42.69 3.39
C LEU A 162 -0.73 -43.34 4.00
N PRO A 163 -1.76 -43.64 3.16
CA PRO A 163 -2.86 -44.48 3.58
C PRO A 163 -2.32 -45.79 4.09
N VAL A 164 -2.60 -46.11 5.35
CA VAL A 164 -2.42 -47.47 5.87
C VAL A 164 -3.30 -48.36 5.02
N MET A 165 -2.68 -49.15 4.14
CA MET A 165 -3.40 -50.20 3.42
C MET A 165 -3.90 -51.18 4.47
N HIS A 166 -5.17 -51.04 4.82
CA HIS A 166 -5.86 -52.11 5.53
C HIS A 166 -6.04 -53.27 4.56
N GLY A 167 -5.16 -54.29 4.69
CA GLY A 167 -5.30 -55.57 4.05
C GLY A 167 -6.40 -56.40 4.71
#